data_62a9b2140b06acb0f75c3e9ff39fc400
#
_entry.id   62a9b2140b06acb0f75c3e9ff39fc400
#
_cell.length_a   1.000
_cell.length_b   1.000
_cell.length_c   1.000
_cell.angle_alpha   90.00
_cell.angle_beta   90.00
_cell.angle_gamma   90.00
#
_symmetry.space_group_name_H-M   'P 1'
#
loop_
_entity.id
_entity.type
_entity.pdbx_description
1 polymer ?
#
loop_
_entity_poly.entity_id
_entity_poly.type
_entity_poly.pdbx_seq_one_letter_code
_entity_poly.pdbx_strand_id
1 'polypeptide(L)'
;MVYIEDRSVIDARPGGVRSANTQRLFFDADLPVYALRLRTPPSPAQLRTIEAELRSKIGARYSALEAVRAVLPGQRRASRKQFCSRLIAQAFAAAGIQLVARPNFCSPDKLKKSRLLAPLKNATVVAAPEEIAFFESRVDIPELMHEATNNLLDGARRFDPAIENLDDLNEHLVRHPEHDAALCRILKVSGYLEIWQIEKAKNPWQYDINLMHREHPKGMTGYCLDVLRNETSQPNRYQINRTGYHGFAQASGCRYFNMMAELYDTLEALHQLHVDTVQQWLAAQVSPSA
;
A
#
# COMPACT_ATOMS: atom_id res chain seq x y z
N MET A 1 -9.34 -2.50 -7.69
CA MET A 1 -8.55 -1.74 -6.69
C MET A 1 -9.40 -1.42 -5.48
N VAL A 2 -8.79 -1.22 -4.33
CA VAL A 2 -9.43 -0.79 -3.07
C VAL A 2 -8.76 0.49 -2.61
N TYR A 3 -9.56 1.54 -2.38
CA TYR A 3 -9.07 2.74 -1.71
C TYR A 3 -8.84 2.44 -0.22
N ILE A 4 -7.72 2.85 0.30
CA ILE A 4 -7.35 2.65 1.71
C ILE A 4 -7.32 3.98 2.47
N GLU A 5 -6.34 4.81 2.22
CA GLU A 5 -6.15 6.10 2.88
C GLU A 5 -5.26 7.02 2.02
N ASP A 6 -5.21 8.30 2.31
CA ASP A 6 -4.26 9.27 1.75
C ASP A 6 -4.06 9.16 0.22
N ARG A 7 -5.18 9.09 -0.51
CA ARG A 7 -5.16 8.92 -1.98
C ARG A 7 -4.48 7.63 -2.45
N SER A 8 -4.32 6.66 -1.56
CA SER A 8 -3.70 5.37 -1.83
C SER A 8 -4.75 4.31 -2.15
N VAL A 9 -4.45 3.49 -3.15
CA VAL A 9 -5.22 2.29 -3.49
C VAL A 9 -4.29 1.09 -3.54
N ILE A 10 -4.83 -0.10 -3.26
CA ILE A 10 -4.15 -1.36 -3.55
C ILE A 10 -4.88 -2.06 -4.69
N ASP A 11 -4.13 -2.47 -5.70
CA ASP A 11 -4.65 -3.19 -6.85
C ASP A 11 -3.83 -4.44 -7.18
N ALA A 12 -4.41 -5.32 -8.01
CA ALA A 12 -3.73 -6.45 -8.61
C ALA A 12 -3.85 -6.35 -10.13
N ARG A 13 -2.70 -6.25 -10.81
CA ARG A 13 -2.58 -6.13 -12.27
C ARG A 13 -1.44 -7.01 -12.79
N PRO A 14 -1.24 -7.16 -14.11
CA PRO A 14 0.00 -7.69 -14.64
C PRO A 14 1.20 -6.99 -14.00
N GLY A 15 2.12 -7.75 -13.43
CA GLY A 15 3.21 -7.24 -12.56
C GLY A 15 3.00 -7.50 -11.08
N GLY A 16 1.78 -7.85 -10.62
CA GLY A 16 1.49 -8.23 -9.23
C GLY A 16 0.56 -7.29 -8.48
N VAL A 17 0.49 -7.52 -7.16
CA VAL A 17 -0.25 -6.66 -6.22
C VAL A 17 0.63 -5.49 -5.81
N ARG A 18 0.09 -4.29 -5.85
CA ARG A 18 0.82 -3.06 -5.52
C ARG A 18 -0.05 -2.01 -4.86
N SER A 19 0.62 -1.03 -4.25
CA SER A 19 0.01 0.28 -3.95
C SER A 19 0.12 1.21 -5.15
N ALA A 20 -0.86 2.10 -5.31
CA ALA A 20 -0.86 3.16 -6.34
C ALA A 20 -1.53 4.42 -5.81
N ASN A 21 -1.27 5.57 -6.45
CA ASN A 21 -1.88 6.85 -6.08
C ASN A 21 -3.12 7.11 -6.95
N THR A 22 -4.27 7.41 -6.31
CA THR A 22 -5.51 7.74 -7.04
C THR A 22 -5.38 8.95 -7.96
N GLN A 23 -4.49 9.89 -7.66
CA GLN A 23 -4.24 11.07 -8.50
C GLN A 23 -3.54 10.73 -9.84
N ARG A 24 -3.05 9.49 -9.98
CA ARG A 24 -2.42 8.97 -11.20
C ARG A 24 -3.27 7.93 -11.91
N LEU A 25 -4.53 7.77 -11.51
CA LEU A 25 -5.48 6.85 -12.12
C LEU A 25 -6.22 7.56 -13.25
N PHE A 26 -5.59 7.66 -14.40
CA PHE A 26 -6.22 8.17 -15.62
C PHE A 26 -6.83 7.02 -16.42
N PHE A 27 -8.02 7.24 -16.95
CA PHE A 27 -8.77 6.28 -17.77
C PHE A 27 -9.26 6.99 -19.03
N ASP A 28 -9.30 6.26 -20.14
CA ASP A 28 -9.90 6.78 -21.37
C ASP A 28 -11.38 7.10 -21.14
N ALA A 29 -11.87 8.16 -21.76
CA ALA A 29 -13.21 8.69 -21.50
C ALA A 29 -14.34 7.71 -21.85
N ASP A 30 -14.10 6.78 -22.75
CA ASP A 30 -15.03 5.72 -23.18
C ASP A 30 -15.03 4.49 -22.28
N LEU A 31 -14.06 4.37 -21.38
CA LEU A 31 -14.00 3.23 -20.46
C LEU A 31 -14.98 3.38 -19.29
N PRO A 32 -15.82 2.36 -19.03
CA PRO A 32 -16.76 2.40 -17.92
C PRO A 32 -16.02 2.19 -16.58
N VAL A 33 -15.91 3.25 -15.78
CA VAL A 33 -15.35 3.21 -14.44
C VAL A 33 -16.46 3.11 -13.41
N TYR A 34 -16.36 2.16 -12.48
CA TYR A 34 -17.31 1.97 -11.40
C TYR A 34 -16.63 2.14 -10.04
N ALA A 35 -16.97 3.20 -9.33
CA ALA A 35 -16.60 3.34 -7.92
C ALA A 35 -17.76 2.85 -7.04
N LEU A 36 -17.45 1.97 -6.12
CA LEU A 36 -18.42 1.32 -5.24
C LEU A 36 -17.99 1.51 -3.79
N ARG A 37 -18.95 1.64 -2.88
CA ARG A 37 -18.69 1.64 -1.43
C ARG A 37 -19.66 0.72 -0.72
N LEU A 38 -19.31 0.29 0.48
CA LEU A 38 -20.25 -0.44 1.35
C LEU A 38 -21.47 0.44 1.66
N ARG A 39 -22.66 -0.17 1.64
CA ARG A 39 -23.91 0.50 2.06
C ARG A 39 -23.88 0.82 3.55
N THR A 40 -23.35 -0.09 4.35
CA THR A 40 -23.12 0.10 5.78
C THR A 40 -21.62 0.32 5.98
N PRO A 41 -21.21 1.47 6.55
CA PRO A 41 -19.80 1.72 6.85
C PRO A 41 -19.22 0.60 7.71
N PRO A 42 -17.99 0.13 7.40
CA PRO A 42 -17.32 -0.86 8.23
C PRO A 42 -16.86 -0.21 9.54
N SER A 43 -16.74 -1.04 10.59
CA SER A 43 -16.17 -0.59 11.86
C SER A 43 -14.67 -0.28 11.70
N PRO A 44 -14.06 0.51 12.60
CA PRO A 44 -12.62 0.75 12.59
C PRO A 44 -11.79 -0.55 12.65
N ALA A 45 -12.25 -1.56 13.40
CA ALA A 45 -11.59 -2.86 13.44
C ALA A 45 -11.65 -3.59 12.10
N GLN A 46 -12.78 -3.54 11.41
CA GLN A 46 -12.94 -4.13 10.06
C GLN A 46 -12.07 -3.41 9.03
N LEU A 47 -11.97 -2.06 9.10
CA LEU A 47 -11.07 -1.30 8.22
C LEU A 47 -9.62 -1.72 8.39
N ARG A 48 -9.14 -1.81 9.64
CA ARG A 48 -7.77 -2.29 9.93
C ARG A 48 -7.53 -3.70 9.38
N THR A 49 -8.49 -4.61 9.54
CA THR A 49 -8.36 -5.98 9.01
C THR A 49 -8.31 -6.00 7.48
N ILE A 50 -9.16 -5.22 6.80
CA ILE A 50 -9.16 -5.10 5.34
C ILE A 50 -7.81 -4.56 4.86
N GLU A 51 -7.33 -3.50 5.48
CA GLU A 51 -6.06 -2.87 5.12
C GLU A 51 -4.88 -3.81 5.34
N ALA A 52 -4.79 -4.46 6.50
CA ALA A 52 -3.73 -5.41 6.82
C ALA A 52 -3.71 -6.57 5.80
N GLU A 53 -4.87 -7.13 5.47
CA GLU A 53 -4.98 -8.21 4.48
C GLU A 53 -4.56 -7.75 3.08
N LEU A 54 -4.95 -6.54 2.66
CA LEU A 54 -4.53 -5.98 1.37
C LEU A 54 -3.02 -5.75 1.32
N ARG A 55 -2.44 -5.16 2.37
CA ARG A 55 -1.01 -4.86 2.44
C ARG A 55 -0.15 -6.13 2.49
N SER A 56 -0.61 -7.18 3.19
CA SER A 56 0.09 -8.47 3.23
C SER A 56 0.18 -9.16 1.88
N LYS A 57 -0.65 -8.77 0.88
CA LYS A 57 -0.60 -9.33 -0.48
C LYS A 57 0.29 -8.52 -1.44
N ILE A 58 0.84 -7.39 -1.01
CA ILE A 58 1.73 -6.59 -1.88
C ILE A 58 2.93 -7.46 -2.32
N GLY A 59 3.23 -7.43 -3.62
CA GLY A 59 4.24 -8.26 -4.27
C GLY A 59 3.75 -9.62 -4.75
N ALA A 60 2.56 -10.08 -4.32
CA ALA A 60 2.00 -11.34 -4.81
C ALA A 60 1.76 -11.29 -6.33
N ARG A 61 2.15 -12.37 -7.01
CA ARG A 61 2.07 -12.46 -8.48
C ARG A 61 0.62 -12.43 -8.98
N TYR A 62 0.43 -11.80 -10.12
CA TYR A 62 -0.86 -11.79 -10.81
C TYR A 62 -1.10 -13.08 -11.59
N SER A 63 -2.35 -13.56 -11.59
CA SER A 63 -2.75 -14.72 -12.38
C SER A 63 -3.85 -14.37 -13.38
N ALA A 64 -3.45 -14.00 -14.60
CA ALA A 64 -4.39 -13.76 -15.70
C ALA A 64 -5.22 -15.01 -16.04
N LEU A 65 -4.59 -16.21 -16.01
CA LEU A 65 -5.28 -17.47 -16.29
C LEU A 65 -6.39 -17.76 -15.27
N GLU A 66 -6.16 -17.49 -13.98
CA GLU A 66 -7.18 -17.70 -12.95
C GLU A 66 -8.24 -16.59 -12.97
N ALA A 67 -7.90 -15.38 -13.38
CA ALA A 67 -8.86 -14.32 -13.61
C ALA A 67 -9.88 -14.72 -14.69
N VAL A 68 -9.41 -15.27 -15.81
CA VAL A 68 -10.28 -15.81 -16.88
C VAL A 68 -11.09 -17.00 -16.38
N ARG A 69 -10.47 -17.94 -15.67
CA ARG A 69 -11.15 -19.12 -15.10
C ARG A 69 -12.20 -18.75 -14.03
N ALA A 70 -12.09 -17.60 -13.38
CA ALA A 70 -13.08 -17.15 -12.40
C ALA A 70 -14.46 -16.87 -13.02
N VAL A 71 -14.53 -16.63 -14.32
CA VAL A 71 -15.80 -16.41 -15.07
C VAL A 71 -16.30 -17.68 -15.79
N LEU A 72 -15.47 -18.71 -15.99
CA LEU A 72 -15.83 -19.94 -16.67
C LEU A 72 -16.32 -21.02 -15.68
N PRO A 73 -17.28 -21.90 -16.07
CA PRO A 73 -17.69 -23.05 -15.27
C PRO A 73 -16.60 -24.14 -15.27
N GLY A 74 -16.48 -24.91 -14.17
CA GLY A 74 -15.56 -26.05 -14.06
C GLY A 74 -14.93 -26.23 -12.68
N GLN A 75 -14.10 -27.29 -12.55
CA GLN A 75 -13.32 -27.52 -11.34
C GLN A 75 -12.23 -26.45 -11.18
N ARG A 76 -12.13 -25.88 -9.97
CA ARG A 76 -11.29 -24.73 -9.68
C ARG A 76 -10.37 -25.05 -8.53
N ARG A 77 -9.06 -25.05 -8.79
CA ARG A 77 -8.05 -24.95 -7.73
C ARG A 77 -7.65 -23.48 -7.61
N ALA A 78 -7.74 -22.92 -6.41
CA ALA A 78 -7.23 -21.60 -6.13
C ALA A 78 -5.72 -21.69 -5.85
N SER A 79 -4.92 -20.86 -6.53
CA SER A 79 -3.52 -20.64 -6.17
C SER A 79 -3.41 -19.43 -5.23
N ARG A 80 -2.20 -19.16 -4.73
CA ARG A 80 -1.92 -17.97 -3.92
C ARG A 80 -1.79 -16.69 -4.76
N LYS A 81 -1.67 -16.81 -6.09
CA LYS A 81 -1.63 -15.68 -7.04
C LYS A 81 -2.92 -14.89 -7.00
N GLN A 82 -2.82 -13.58 -7.24
CA GLN A 82 -3.93 -12.65 -7.12
C GLN A 82 -4.48 -12.18 -8.48
N PHE A 83 -5.71 -11.70 -8.48
CA PHE A 83 -6.30 -10.85 -9.50
C PHE A 83 -7.28 -9.88 -8.83
N CYS A 84 -7.57 -8.76 -9.47
CA CYS A 84 -8.18 -7.59 -8.84
C CYS A 84 -9.44 -7.89 -8.01
N SER A 85 -10.40 -8.65 -8.52
CA SER A 85 -11.64 -8.95 -7.80
C SER A 85 -11.49 -10.02 -6.71
N ARG A 86 -10.54 -10.97 -6.85
CA ARG A 86 -10.18 -11.92 -5.78
C ARG A 86 -9.60 -11.17 -4.59
N LEU A 87 -8.61 -10.31 -4.84
CA LEU A 87 -7.95 -9.52 -3.80
C LEU A 87 -8.97 -8.75 -2.96
N ILE A 88 -9.90 -8.05 -3.62
CA ILE A 88 -10.98 -7.32 -2.95
C ILE A 88 -11.85 -8.27 -2.12
N ALA A 89 -12.35 -9.33 -2.74
CA ALA A 89 -13.29 -10.23 -2.08
C ALA A 89 -12.68 -10.96 -0.87
N GLN A 90 -11.38 -11.31 -0.94
CA GLN A 90 -10.66 -11.93 0.17
C GLN A 90 -10.44 -10.95 1.32
N ALA A 91 -10.00 -9.74 1.04
CA ALA A 91 -9.74 -8.73 2.09
C ALA A 91 -11.02 -8.39 2.89
N PHE A 92 -12.13 -8.21 2.20
CA PHE A 92 -13.41 -7.96 2.88
C PHE A 92 -13.92 -9.19 3.64
N ALA A 93 -13.76 -10.39 3.08
CA ALA A 93 -14.15 -11.64 3.76
C ALA A 93 -13.33 -11.87 5.05
N ALA A 94 -12.04 -11.53 5.07
CA ALA A 94 -11.20 -11.59 6.27
C ALA A 94 -11.73 -10.69 7.40
N ALA A 95 -12.36 -9.56 7.06
CA ALA A 95 -13.03 -8.67 8.00
C ALA A 95 -14.49 -9.07 8.32
N GLY A 96 -14.93 -10.27 7.91
CA GLY A 96 -16.30 -10.74 8.12
C GLY A 96 -17.34 -10.12 7.18
N ILE A 97 -16.92 -9.41 6.13
CA ILE A 97 -17.80 -8.76 5.15
C ILE A 97 -17.83 -9.60 3.86
N GLN A 98 -18.84 -10.45 3.74
CA GLN A 98 -18.98 -11.39 2.62
C GLN A 98 -19.56 -10.72 1.38
N LEU A 99 -18.72 -10.06 0.58
CA LEU A 99 -19.16 -9.38 -0.66
C LEU A 99 -19.73 -10.35 -1.70
N VAL A 100 -19.18 -11.57 -1.77
CA VAL A 100 -19.59 -12.63 -2.70
C VAL A 100 -19.49 -14.00 -2.03
N ALA A 101 -20.29 -14.98 -2.47
CA ALA A 101 -20.33 -16.32 -1.84
C ALA A 101 -18.99 -17.09 -1.91
N ARG A 102 -18.16 -16.81 -2.93
CA ARG A 102 -16.86 -17.50 -3.13
C ARG A 102 -15.76 -16.47 -3.43
N PRO A 103 -15.11 -15.89 -2.41
CA PRO A 103 -14.08 -14.86 -2.60
C PRO A 103 -12.95 -15.26 -3.55
N ASN A 104 -12.46 -16.50 -3.45
CA ASN A 104 -11.38 -17.02 -4.29
C ASN A 104 -11.71 -17.07 -5.79
N PHE A 105 -12.98 -17.04 -6.15
CA PHE A 105 -13.48 -17.15 -7.53
C PHE A 105 -14.40 -15.96 -7.88
N CYS A 106 -14.08 -14.81 -7.33
CA CYS A 106 -14.80 -13.59 -7.57
C CYS A 106 -14.45 -13.00 -8.95
N SER A 107 -15.45 -12.59 -9.72
CA SER A 107 -15.25 -11.76 -10.91
C SER A 107 -15.66 -10.31 -10.65
N PRO A 108 -15.16 -9.32 -11.44
CA PRO A 108 -15.58 -7.94 -11.31
C PRO A 108 -17.10 -7.74 -11.38
N ASP A 109 -17.78 -8.48 -12.26
CA ASP A 109 -19.23 -8.43 -12.38
C ASP A 109 -19.96 -8.92 -11.11
N LYS A 110 -19.42 -9.95 -10.44
CA LYS A 110 -19.97 -10.41 -9.14
C LYS A 110 -19.82 -9.37 -8.05
N LEU A 111 -18.69 -8.64 -8.01
CA LEU A 111 -18.52 -7.51 -7.09
C LEU A 111 -19.53 -6.42 -7.38
N LYS A 112 -19.66 -6.01 -8.64
CA LYS A 112 -20.62 -4.97 -9.07
C LYS A 112 -22.06 -5.32 -8.68
N LYS A 113 -22.43 -6.61 -8.70
CA LYS A 113 -23.76 -7.12 -8.34
C LYS A 113 -23.94 -7.40 -6.84
N SER A 114 -22.91 -7.16 -6.02
CA SER A 114 -23.01 -7.38 -4.57
C SER A 114 -24.06 -6.46 -3.95
N ARG A 115 -25.00 -7.04 -3.18
CA ARG A 115 -26.04 -6.29 -2.47
C ARG A 115 -25.49 -5.41 -1.35
N LEU A 116 -24.26 -5.68 -0.88
CA LEU A 116 -23.59 -4.89 0.15
C LEU A 116 -22.96 -3.61 -0.40
N LEU A 117 -22.83 -3.50 -1.72
CA LEU A 117 -22.20 -2.35 -2.37
C LEU A 117 -23.23 -1.39 -2.97
N ALA A 118 -22.90 -0.12 -2.98
CA ALA A 118 -23.63 0.94 -3.65
C ALA A 118 -22.69 1.76 -4.55
N PRO A 119 -23.15 2.20 -5.73
CA PRO A 119 -22.34 3.05 -6.58
C PRO A 119 -22.15 4.44 -5.95
N LEU A 120 -20.94 4.97 -6.08
CA LEU A 120 -20.63 6.36 -5.82
C LEU A 120 -20.93 7.17 -7.09
N LYS A 121 -21.76 8.20 -6.95
CA LYS A 121 -22.03 9.13 -8.03
C LYS A 121 -20.85 10.10 -8.17
N ASN A 122 -20.58 10.54 -9.39
CA ASN A 122 -19.54 11.54 -9.68
C ASN A 122 -18.16 11.17 -9.14
N ALA A 123 -17.81 9.90 -9.20
CA ALA A 123 -16.54 9.39 -8.69
C ALA A 123 -15.36 9.58 -9.66
N THR A 124 -15.64 10.02 -10.88
CA THR A 124 -14.67 10.39 -11.91
C THR A 124 -14.89 11.82 -12.34
N VAL A 125 -13.83 12.52 -12.66
CA VAL A 125 -13.83 13.88 -13.23
C VAL A 125 -13.01 13.87 -14.51
N VAL A 126 -13.31 14.81 -15.40
CA VAL A 126 -12.46 15.01 -16.58
C VAL A 126 -11.16 15.67 -16.12
N ALA A 127 -10.04 15.01 -16.39
CA ALA A 127 -8.72 15.55 -16.08
C ALA A 127 -8.32 16.58 -17.16
N ALA A 128 -7.75 17.70 -16.73
CA ALA A 128 -7.17 18.67 -17.64
C ALA A 128 -5.84 18.13 -18.22
N PRO A 129 -5.50 18.40 -19.49
CA PRO A 129 -4.22 17.96 -20.06
C PRO A 129 -3.00 18.38 -19.24
N GLU A 130 -3.05 19.59 -18.65
CA GLU A 130 -1.98 20.12 -17.80
C GLU A 130 -1.84 19.31 -16.49
N GLU A 131 -2.93 18.81 -15.95
CA GLU A 131 -2.94 17.94 -14.77
C GLU A 131 -2.31 16.58 -15.09
N ILE A 132 -2.64 16.00 -16.23
CA ILE A 132 -2.05 14.75 -16.69
C ILE A 132 -0.54 14.92 -16.86
N ALA A 133 -0.12 15.96 -17.61
CA ALA A 133 1.29 16.27 -17.86
C ALA A 133 2.06 16.53 -16.55
N PHE A 134 1.42 17.20 -15.57
CA PHE A 134 2.02 17.43 -14.25
C PHE A 134 2.33 16.15 -13.52
N PHE A 135 1.42 15.16 -13.51
CA PHE A 135 1.67 13.89 -12.85
C PHE A 135 2.63 13.00 -13.64
N GLU A 136 2.57 12.99 -14.97
CA GLU A 136 3.48 12.21 -15.81
C GLU A 136 4.94 12.70 -15.71
N SER A 137 5.17 13.99 -15.54
CA SER A 137 6.52 14.56 -15.40
C SER A 137 7.16 14.29 -14.03
N ARG A 138 6.40 13.79 -13.04
CA ARG A 138 6.89 13.58 -11.67
C ARG A 138 7.15 12.11 -11.38
N VAL A 139 8.14 11.86 -10.53
CA VAL A 139 8.45 10.52 -10.03
C VAL A 139 7.25 9.90 -9.34
N ASP A 140 6.91 8.67 -9.72
CA ASP A 140 5.88 7.84 -9.09
C ASP A 140 6.51 6.96 -8.01
N ILE A 141 6.46 7.42 -6.75
CA ILE A 141 7.03 6.68 -5.61
C ILE A 141 6.39 5.29 -5.42
N PRO A 142 5.05 5.15 -5.47
CA PRO A 142 4.42 3.82 -5.46
C PRO A 142 4.91 2.87 -6.55
N GLU A 143 5.18 3.36 -7.77
CA GLU A 143 5.72 2.53 -8.84
C GLU A 143 7.17 2.10 -8.55
N LEU A 144 8.03 3.02 -8.10
CA LEU A 144 9.39 2.68 -7.68
C LEU A 144 9.39 1.63 -6.56
N MET A 145 8.50 1.79 -5.57
CA MET A 145 8.34 0.81 -4.48
C MET A 145 7.88 -0.55 -5.03
N HIS A 146 6.97 -0.56 -6.01
CA HIS A 146 6.52 -1.78 -6.68
C HIS A 146 7.67 -2.50 -7.39
N GLU A 147 8.46 -1.78 -8.17
CA GLU A 147 9.63 -2.30 -8.87
C GLU A 147 10.66 -2.87 -7.87
N ALA A 148 11.00 -2.13 -6.84
CA ALA A 148 11.95 -2.57 -5.82
C ALA A 148 11.45 -3.80 -5.06
N THR A 149 10.16 -3.85 -4.71
CA THR A 149 9.53 -5.02 -4.09
C THR A 149 9.59 -6.23 -5.00
N ASN A 150 9.29 -6.07 -6.29
CA ASN A 150 9.37 -7.15 -7.26
C ASN A 150 10.82 -7.64 -7.43
N ASN A 151 11.80 -6.75 -7.54
CA ASN A 151 13.22 -7.10 -7.64
C ASN A 151 13.66 -7.95 -6.43
N LEU A 152 13.26 -7.56 -5.23
CA LEU A 152 13.54 -8.30 -4.00
C LEU A 152 12.89 -9.69 -4.03
N LEU A 153 11.59 -9.75 -4.32
CA LEU A 153 10.84 -11.01 -4.31
C LEU A 153 11.25 -11.95 -5.44
N ASP A 154 11.56 -11.45 -6.64
CA ASP A 154 12.04 -12.26 -7.75
C ASP A 154 13.42 -12.85 -7.45
N GLY A 155 14.25 -12.10 -6.73
CA GLY A 155 15.51 -12.62 -6.19
C GLY A 155 15.29 -13.74 -5.16
N ALA A 156 14.35 -13.56 -4.24
CA ALA A 156 14.00 -14.54 -3.21
C ALA A 156 13.34 -15.81 -3.78
N ARG A 157 12.53 -15.68 -4.82
CA ARG A 157 11.89 -16.81 -5.54
C ARG A 157 12.86 -17.79 -6.18
N ARG A 158 14.13 -17.43 -6.33
CA ARG A 158 15.19 -18.36 -6.77
C ARG A 158 15.50 -19.43 -5.72
N PHE A 159 15.23 -19.15 -4.44
CA PHE A 159 15.37 -20.08 -3.33
C PHE A 159 14.12 -20.90 -3.10
N ASP A 160 12.94 -20.26 -3.17
CA ASP A 160 11.64 -20.92 -3.06
C ASP A 160 10.61 -20.22 -3.97
N PRO A 161 10.19 -20.89 -5.09
CA PRO A 161 9.17 -20.35 -6.00
C PRO A 161 7.80 -20.12 -5.35
N ALA A 162 7.55 -20.62 -4.13
CA ALA A 162 6.30 -20.42 -3.40
C ALA A 162 6.21 -19.06 -2.70
N ILE A 163 7.32 -18.32 -2.61
CA ILE A 163 7.34 -16.96 -2.05
C ILE A 163 6.50 -16.04 -2.93
N GLU A 164 5.40 -15.52 -2.38
CA GLU A 164 4.52 -14.58 -3.08
C GLU A 164 4.68 -13.13 -2.58
N ASN A 165 4.99 -12.93 -1.31
CA ASN A 165 5.06 -11.62 -0.64
C ASN A 165 6.19 -11.56 0.39
N LEU A 166 6.33 -10.43 1.10
CA LEU A 166 7.37 -10.25 2.11
C LEU A 166 7.19 -11.16 3.33
N ASP A 167 5.95 -11.46 3.71
CA ASP A 167 5.69 -12.36 4.83
C ASP A 167 6.20 -13.78 4.53
N ASP A 168 5.96 -14.28 3.31
CA ASP A 168 6.49 -15.57 2.86
C ASP A 168 8.01 -15.58 2.83
N LEU A 169 8.64 -14.46 2.40
CA LEU A 169 10.10 -14.31 2.41
C LEU A 169 10.62 -14.35 3.85
N ASN A 170 9.99 -13.63 4.77
CA ASN A 170 10.37 -13.63 6.17
C ASN A 170 10.26 -15.03 6.79
N GLU A 171 9.16 -15.75 6.56
CA GLU A 171 8.98 -17.13 7.00
C GLU A 171 10.01 -18.07 6.38
N HIS A 172 10.34 -17.90 5.10
CA HIS A 172 11.36 -18.67 4.42
C HIS A 172 12.72 -18.47 5.09
N LEU A 173 13.12 -17.22 5.35
CA LEU A 173 14.41 -16.93 5.95
C LEU A 173 14.52 -17.42 7.40
N VAL A 174 13.44 -17.37 8.19
CA VAL A 174 13.41 -17.97 9.53
C VAL A 174 13.66 -19.49 9.48
N ARG A 175 13.12 -20.17 8.47
CA ARG A 175 13.32 -21.62 8.27
C ARG A 175 14.66 -21.98 7.60
N HIS A 176 15.24 -21.05 6.84
CA HIS A 176 16.42 -21.21 6.01
C HIS A 176 17.43 -20.09 6.22
N PRO A 177 18.00 -19.97 7.45
CA PRO A 177 18.94 -18.88 7.78
C PRO A 177 20.23 -18.93 6.94
N GLU A 178 20.57 -20.06 6.32
CA GLU A 178 21.68 -20.21 5.38
C GLU A 178 21.54 -19.29 4.15
N HIS A 179 20.33 -18.81 3.81
CA HIS A 179 20.09 -17.89 2.71
C HIS A 179 20.29 -16.40 3.09
N ASP A 180 20.56 -16.07 4.37
CA ASP A 180 20.67 -14.70 4.86
C ASP A 180 21.64 -13.83 4.05
N ALA A 181 22.86 -14.30 3.84
CA ALA A 181 23.88 -13.53 3.12
C ALA A 181 23.47 -13.23 1.66
N ALA A 182 22.77 -14.16 1.02
CA ALA A 182 22.28 -13.98 -0.34
C ALA A 182 21.10 -13.00 -0.38
N LEU A 183 20.14 -13.12 0.54
CA LEU A 183 18.99 -12.23 0.65
C LEU A 183 19.40 -10.80 1.03
N CYS A 184 20.41 -10.62 1.89
CA CYS A 184 21.01 -9.30 2.15
C CYS A 184 21.55 -8.64 0.88
N ARG A 185 22.22 -9.38 0.00
CA ARG A 185 22.71 -8.84 -1.29
C ARG A 185 21.54 -8.46 -2.19
N ILE A 186 20.52 -9.31 -2.30
CA ILE A 186 19.33 -9.03 -3.11
C ILE A 186 18.61 -7.80 -2.58
N LEU A 187 18.39 -7.68 -1.27
CA LEU A 187 17.78 -6.53 -0.64
C LEU A 187 18.51 -5.22 -0.96
N LYS A 188 19.86 -5.22 -0.87
CA LYS A 188 20.68 -4.04 -1.21
C LYS A 188 20.56 -3.61 -2.65
N VAL A 189 20.53 -4.54 -3.61
CA VAL A 189 20.48 -4.20 -5.04
C VAL A 189 19.07 -4.00 -5.56
N SER A 190 18.04 -4.34 -4.77
CA SER A 190 16.64 -4.18 -5.19
C SER A 190 16.18 -2.71 -5.25
N GLY A 191 16.86 -1.80 -4.55
CA GLY A 191 16.45 -0.41 -4.35
C GLY A 191 15.47 -0.22 -3.18
N TYR A 192 15.03 -1.31 -2.53
CA TYR A 192 13.98 -1.25 -1.49
C TYR A 192 14.37 -0.38 -0.29
N LEU A 193 15.65 -0.36 0.08
CA LEU A 193 16.15 0.36 1.25
C LEU A 193 16.28 1.87 1.04
N GLU A 194 16.31 2.35 -0.23
CA GLU A 194 16.66 3.74 -0.55
C GLU A 194 15.45 4.59 -0.98
N ILE A 195 14.28 4.01 -1.25
CA ILE A 195 13.12 4.75 -1.80
C ILE A 195 12.66 5.89 -0.90
N TRP A 196 12.75 5.72 0.42
CA TRP A 196 12.40 6.78 1.37
C TRP A 196 13.23 8.07 1.17
N GLN A 197 14.48 7.97 0.68
CA GLN A 197 15.33 9.12 0.39
C GLN A 197 14.76 9.93 -0.78
N ILE A 198 14.26 9.24 -1.81
CA ILE A 198 13.62 9.86 -2.98
C ILE A 198 12.31 10.54 -2.54
N GLU A 199 11.51 9.88 -1.71
CA GLU A 199 10.26 10.44 -1.17
C GLU A 199 10.53 11.68 -0.33
N LYS A 200 11.49 11.63 0.60
CA LYS A 200 11.90 12.77 1.43
C LYS A 200 12.41 13.94 0.59
N ALA A 201 13.22 13.65 -0.44
CA ALA A 201 13.77 14.69 -1.33
C ALA A 201 12.67 15.34 -2.19
N LYS A 202 11.59 14.63 -2.48
CA LYS A 202 10.44 15.16 -3.26
C LYS A 202 9.63 16.20 -2.50
N ASN A 203 9.46 16.00 -1.19
CA ASN A 203 8.62 16.84 -0.33
C ASN A 203 9.34 17.18 1.00
N PRO A 204 10.49 17.87 0.96
CA PRO A 204 11.31 18.13 2.16
C PRO A 204 10.59 18.97 3.22
N TRP A 205 9.61 19.79 2.78
CA TRP A 205 8.79 20.64 3.65
C TRP A 205 7.91 19.82 4.62
N GLN A 206 7.64 18.55 4.33
CA GLN A 206 6.92 17.68 5.26
C GLN A 206 7.71 17.36 6.54
N TYR A 207 9.02 17.54 6.50
CA TYR A 207 9.95 17.16 7.55
C TYR A 207 10.71 18.35 8.14
N ASP A 208 10.36 19.57 7.76
CA ASP A 208 11.00 20.81 8.24
C ASP A 208 9.97 21.94 8.31
N ILE A 209 9.67 22.38 9.53
CA ILE A 209 8.65 23.42 9.78
C ILE A 209 9.02 24.75 9.11
N ASN A 210 10.30 25.11 9.03
CA ASN A 210 10.74 26.35 8.40
C ASN A 210 10.53 26.28 6.88
N LEU A 211 10.80 25.11 6.26
CA LEU A 211 10.49 24.88 4.86
C LEU A 211 8.96 24.90 4.63
N MET A 212 8.19 24.27 5.48
CA MET A 212 6.74 24.25 5.37
C MET A 212 6.15 25.65 5.45
N HIS A 213 6.60 26.50 6.38
CA HIS A 213 6.16 27.90 6.45
C HIS A 213 6.58 28.73 5.24
N ARG A 214 7.78 28.49 4.69
CA ARG A 214 8.29 29.20 3.53
C ARG A 214 7.55 28.82 2.24
N GLU A 215 7.32 27.54 2.01
CA GLU A 215 6.74 27.00 0.78
C GLU A 215 5.22 26.98 0.81
N HIS A 216 4.65 26.79 2.00
CA HIS A 216 3.22 26.69 2.22
C HIS A 216 2.77 27.54 3.43
N PRO A 217 2.85 28.88 3.34
CA PRO A 217 2.53 29.76 4.48
C PRO A 217 1.04 29.74 4.86
N LYS A 218 0.17 29.33 3.94
CA LYS A 218 -1.29 29.26 4.13
C LYS A 218 -1.88 28.07 3.34
N GLY A 219 -3.12 27.71 3.66
CA GLY A 219 -3.91 26.77 2.86
C GLY A 219 -3.66 25.28 3.16
N MET A 220 -2.80 24.93 4.11
CA MET A 220 -2.47 23.53 4.44
C MET A 220 -3.31 22.95 5.58
N THR A 221 -4.26 23.69 6.14
CA THR A 221 -5.08 23.22 7.29
C THR A 221 -5.74 21.87 7.01
N GLY A 222 -6.38 21.72 5.85
CA GLY A 222 -7.02 20.45 5.46
C GLY A 222 -6.03 19.29 5.41
N TYR A 223 -4.90 19.50 4.76
CA TYR A 223 -3.82 18.50 4.69
C TYR A 223 -3.32 18.10 6.09
N CYS A 224 -3.00 19.10 6.95
CA CYS A 224 -2.51 18.84 8.30
C CYS A 224 -3.52 18.07 9.15
N LEU A 225 -4.80 18.44 9.07
CA LEU A 225 -5.87 17.72 9.78
C LEU A 225 -6.05 16.30 9.27
N ASP A 226 -5.89 16.05 7.97
CA ASP A 226 -5.96 14.70 7.39
C ASP A 226 -4.79 13.84 7.87
N VAL A 227 -3.56 14.36 7.90
CA VAL A 227 -2.41 13.68 8.49
C VAL A 227 -2.69 13.28 9.93
N LEU A 228 -3.12 14.24 10.78
CA LEU A 228 -3.41 13.94 12.20
C LEU A 228 -4.59 12.98 12.40
N ARG A 229 -5.59 13.02 11.53
CA ARG A 229 -6.73 12.08 11.59
C ARG A 229 -6.28 10.64 11.33
N ASN A 230 -5.33 10.46 10.43
CA ASN A 230 -4.79 9.14 10.09
C ASN A 230 -3.88 8.59 11.20
N GLU A 231 -3.32 9.48 12.07
CA GLU A 231 -2.55 9.10 13.26
C GLU A 231 -3.38 8.54 14.42
N THR A 232 -4.69 8.50 14.31
CA THR A 232 -5.55 7.94 15.40
C THR A 232 -5.39 6.44 15.61
N SER A 233 -4.75 5.74 14.67
CA SER A 233 -4.46 4.29 14.76
C SER A 233 -3.10 4.06 15.38
N GLN A 234 -3.09 3.69 16.68
CA GLN A 234 -1.85 3.30 17.38
C GLN A 234 -1.90 1.81 17.77
N PRO A 235 -0.82 1.03 17.58
CA PRO A 235 0.42 1.42 16.89
C PRO A 235 0.20 1.59 15.38
N ASN A 236 0.91 2.56 14.78
CA ASN A 236 0.87 2.75 13.34
C ASN A 236 1.67 1.66 12.59
N ARG A 237 1.55 1.63 11.25
CA ARG A 237 2.19 0.59 10.42
C ARG A 237 3.72 0.55 10.54
N TYR A 238 4.37 1.69 10.76
CA TYR A 238 5.83 1.74 10.90
C TYR A 238 6.26 1.11 12.22
N GLN A 239 5.56 1.40 13.30
CA GLN A 239 5.77 0.80 14.62
C GLN A 239 5.53 -0.71 14.61
N ILE A 240 4.47 -1.18 13.93
CA ILE A 240 4.18 -2.61 13.80
C ILE A 240 5.33 -3.33 13.09
N ASN A 241 5.73 -2.83 11.92
CA ASN A 241 6.81 -3.45 11.14
C ASN A 241 8.16 -3.37 11.87
N ARG A 242 8.49 -2.20 12.46
CA ARG A 242 9.67 -2.04 13.29
C ARG A 242 9.76 -3.11 14.38
N THR A 243 8.69 -3.24 15.18
CA THR A 243 8.62 -4.23 16.25
C THR A 243 8.77 -5.66 15.71
N GLY A 244 8.11 -5.97 14.59
CA GLY A 244 8.21 -7.27 13.94
C GLY A 244 9.63 -7.60 13.48
N TYR A 245 10.30 -6.69 12.76
CA TYR A 245 11.65 -6.92 12.25
C TYR A 245 12.70 -6.96 13.35
N HIS A 246 12.60 -6.15 14.40
CA HIS A 246 13.46 -6.29 15.59
C HIS A 246 13.26 -7.65 16.27
N GLY A 247 12.01 -8.13 16.37
CA GLY A 247 11.72 -9.46 16.89
C GLY A 247 12.33 -10.58 16.05
N PHE A 248 12.20 -10.53 14.73
CA PHE A 248 12.84 -11.49 13.82
C PHE A 248 14.36 -11.44 13.92
N ALA A 249 14.97 -10.26 13.97
CA ALA A 249 16.41 -10.08 14.10
C ALA A 249 16.93 -10.70 15.40
N GLN A 250 16.25 -10.46 16.51
CA GLN A 250 16.60 -11.01 17.83
C GLN A 250 16.47 -12.54 17.85
N ALA A 251 15.39 -13.07 17.26
CA ALA A 251 15.12 -14.52 17.29
C ALA A 251 16.02 -15.32 16.36
N SER A 252 16.39 -14.80 15.18
CA SER A 252 17.13 -15.53 14.15
C SER A 252 18.60 -15.16 14.04
N GLY A 253 18.99 -13.95 14.46
CA GLY A 253 20.34 -13.42 14.24
C GLY A 253 20.65 -13.05 12.79
N CYS A 254 19.69 -13.16 11.86
CA CYS A 254 19.87 -12.87 10.43
C CYS A 254 20.08 -11.37 10.18
N ARG A 255 21.08 -11.05 9.35
CA ARG A 255 21.40 -9.66 8.96
C ARG A 255 20.30 -9.01 8.13
N TYR A 256 19.59 -9.76 7.31
CA TYR A 256 18.45 -9.28 6.54
C TYR A 256 17.44 -8.57 7.44
N PHE A 257 17.07 -9.20 8.56
CA PHE A 257 16.10 -8.62 9.49
C PHE A 257 16.65 -7.39 10.22
N ASN A 258 17.96 -7.34 10.52
CA ASN A 258 18.58 -6.14 11.06
C ASN A 258 18.50 -4.97 10.06
N MET A 259 18.79 -5.21 8.77
CA MET A 259 18.68 -4.18 7.73
C MET A 259 17.24 -3.67 7.56
N MET A 260 16.26 -4.57 7.66
CA MET A 260 14.86 -4.18 7.62
C MET A 260 14.43 -3.43 8.88
N ALA A 261 14.92 -3.81 10.06
CA ALA A 261 14.69 -3.09 11.32
C ALA A 261 15.24 -1.66 11.25
N GLU A 262 16.48 -1.48 10.79
CA GLU A 262 17.11 -0.17 10.58
C GLU A 262 16.32 0.71 9.61
N LEU A 263 15.78 0.12 8.53
CA LEU A 263 14.89 0.83 7.62
C LEU A 263 13.64 1.33 8.34
N TYR A 264 12.97 0.46 9.12
CA TYR A 264 11.74 0.84 9.81
C TYR A 264 11.98 1.76 11.02
N ASP A 265 13.15 1.73 11.64
CA ASP A 265 13.58 2.76 12.61
C ASP A 265 13.63 4.14 11.93
N THR A 266 14.20 4.19 10.72
CA THR A 266 14.29 5.43 9.93
C THR A 266 12.90 5.92 9.49
N LEU A 267 12.05 5.01 8.99
CA LEU A 267 10.71 5.35 8.52
C LEU A 267 9.80 5.83 9.65
N GLU A 268 9.89 5.22 10.85
CA GLU A 268 9.14 5.68 12.03
C GLU A 268 9.60 7.07 12.47
N ALA A 269 10.92 7.30 12.52
CA ALA A 269 11.46 8.62 12.88
C ALA A 269 11.01 9.71 11.89
N LEU A 270 11.02 9.43 10.59
CA LEU A 270 10.53 10.36 9.57
C LEU A 270 9.03 10.60 9.71
N HIS A 271 8.26 9.57 9.97
CA HIS A 271 6.82 9.69 10.18
C HIS A 271 6.51 10.57 11.38
N GLN A 272 7.20 10.36 12.53
CA GLN A 272 7.02 11.20 13.70
C GLN A 272 7.40 12.66 13.41
N LEU A 273 8.51 12.89 12.71
CA LEU A 273 8.93 14.23 12.30
C LEU A 273 7.89 14.93 11.41
N HIS A 274 7.23 14.18 10.51
CA HIS A 274 6.14 14.70 9.69
C HIS A 274 4.92 15.08 10.55
N VAL A 275 4.53 14.25 11.51
CA VAL A 275 3.43 14.54 12.45
C VAL A 275 3.75 15.78 13.27
N ASP A 276 4.96 15.87 13.81
CA ASP A 276 5.42 17.05 14.60
C ASP A 276 5.39 18.34 13.75
N THR A 277 5.82 18.25 12.49
CA THR A 277 5.81 19.39 11.56
C THR A 277 4.40 19.91 11.31
N VAL A 278 3.43 19.03 11.05
CA VAL A 278 2.03 19.45 10.81
C VAL A 278 1.37 19.99 12.09
N GLN A 279 1.70 19.45 13.26
CA GLN A 279 1.21 19.98 14.54
C GLN A 279 1.73 21.40 14.80
N GLN A 280 3.02 21.62 14.60
CA GLN A 280 3.63 22.94 14.75
C GLN A 280 3.06 23.95 13.76
N TRP A 281 2.84 23.55 12.50
CA TRP A 281 2.24 24.41 11.50
C TRP A 281 0.81 24.83 11.90
N LEU A 282 -0.04 23.90 12.36
CA LEU A 282 -1.39 24.21 12.84
C LEU A 282 -1.38 25.13 14.05
N ALA A 283 -0.47 24.88 15.02
CA ALA A 283 -0.35 25.73 16.21
C ALA A 283 -0.02 27.19 15.85
N ALA A 284 0.85 27.40 14.86
CA ALA A 284 1.21 28.73 14.37
C ALA A 284 0.05 29.46 13.66
N GLN A 285 -0.95 28.74 13.09
CA GLN A 285 -2.12 29.36 12.47
C GLN A 285 -3.16 29.83 13.49
N VAL A 286 -3.16 29.25 14.70
CA VAL A 286 -4.11 29.58 15.77
C VAL A 286 -3.63 30.77 16.61
N SER A 287 -2.31 31.02 16.67
CA SER A 287 -1.76 32.18 17.37
C SER A 287 -1.83 33.40 16.44
N PRO A 288 -2.74 34.39 16.67
CA PRO A 288 -2.69 35.63 15.90
C PRO A 288 -1.35 36.31 16.21
N SER A 289 -0.70 36.78 15.14
CA SER A 289 0.45 37.68 15.26
C SER A 289 0.08 38.81 16.20
N ALA A 290 0.72 38.85 17.38
CA ALA A 290 0.62 39.98 18.33
C ALA A 290 1.23 41.22 17.71
#